data_798392294c64a8c2c314da0aed7acf9b
#
_entry.id   798392294c64a8c2c314da0aed7acf9b
#
_cell.length_a   1.000
_cell.length_b   1.000
_cell.length_c   1.000
_cell.angle_alpha   90.00
_cell.angle_beta   90.00
_cell.angle_gamma   90.00
#
_symmetry.space_group_name_H-M   'P 1'
#
loop_
_entity.id
_entity.type
_entity.pdbx_description
1 polymer ?
#
loop_
_entity_poly.entity_id
_entity_poly.type
_entity_poly.pdbx_seq_one_letter_code
_entity_poly.pdbx_strand_id
1 'polypeptide(L)'
;LKVFIFLLVVGLIFAPKDDLPKQDANVARINLYGTILQSDTFLEELEKIEQNPKIQGILLVIDSPGGAIAPSVEISEAIKRIHTKIPVVAYAQGTMASGSYLAGVWADSIVANRGALLGSIGVIINGADISELAEKLGIKPQTLKAGIYKEAGTFMRKWNPQEEAMLKDLVEEQYKMFVQEVTLARKISLQE
;
A
#
# COMPACT_ATOMS: atom_id res chain seq x y z
N LEU A 1 7.96 19.43 59.15
CA LEU A 1 7.16 18.70 58.13
C LEU A 1 7.03 19.49 56.84
N LYS A 2 6.54 20.77 56.85
CA LYS A 2 6.34 21.58 55.63
C LYS A 2 7.65 21.84 54.87
N VAL A 3 8.77 22.09 55.53
CA VAL A 3 10.10 22.30 54.91
C VAL A 3 10.60 21.00 54.27
N PHE A 4 10.34 19.85 54.86
CA PHE A 4 10.74 18.56 54.32
C PHE A 4 9.98 18.20 53.04
N ILE A 5 8.66 18.49 53.05
CA ILE A 5 7.83 18.31 51.86
C ILE A 5 8.26 19.26 50.72
N PHE A 6 8.59 20.51 51.02
CA PHE A 6 9.09 21.48 50.06
C PHE A 6 10.40 21.03 49.41
N LEU A 7 11.38 20.55 50.19
CA LEU A 7 12.65 20.03 49.68
C LEU A 7 12.46 18.77 48.85
N LEU A 8 11.49 17.91 49.20
CA LEU A 8 11.18 16.72 48.44
C LEU A 8 10.54 17.05 47.07
N VAL A 9 9.66 18.05 47.01
CA VAL A 9 9.04 18.55 45.76
C VAL A 9 10.10 19.24 44.89
N VAL A 10 10.98 20.07 45.48
CA VAL A 10 12.08 20.72 44.77
C VAL A 10 13.07 19.65 44.22
N GLY A 11 13.38 18.62 45.01
CA GLY A 11 14.21 17.51 44.56
C GLY A 11 13.61 16.73 43.41
N LEU A 12 12.27 16.56 43.34
CA LEU A 12 11.56 15.95 42.24
C LEU A 12 11.54 16.82 40.99
N ILE A 13 11.49 18.16 41.15
CA ILE A 13 11.51 19.11 40.04
C ILE A 13 12.91 19.23 39.40
N PHE A 14 13.93 19.15 40.22
CA PHE A 14 15.35 19.26 39.80
C PHE A 14 16.08 17.92 39.77
N ALA A 15 15.38 16.80 40.01
CA ALA A 15 15.97 15.51 39.70
C ALA A 15 16.38 15.53 38.21
N PRO A 16 17.66 15.22 37.89
CA PRO A 16 18.03 15.02 36.52
C PRO A 16 16.97 14.04 35.95
N LYS A 17 16.36 14.38 34.83
CA LYS A 17 15.61 13.40 34.05
C LYS A 17 16.68 12.38 33.71
N ASP A 18 16.79 11.35 34.52
CA ASP A 18 17.60 10.21 34.17
C ASP A 18 17.16 9.86 32.78
N ASP A 19 18.10 9.90 31.84
CA ASP A 19 17.90 9.34 30.53
C ASP A 19 17.40 7.93 30.81
N LEU A 20 16.09 7.73 30.63
CA LEU A 20 15.54 6.39 30.56
C LEU A 20 16.47 5.65 29.64
N PRO A 21 17.06 4.51 30.04
CA PRO A 21 17.99 3.81 29.18
C PRO A 21 17.29 3.77 27.83
N LYS A 22 17.96 4.30 26.77
CA LYS A 22 17.46 4.20 25.41
C LYS A 22 17.31 2.73 25.16
N GLN A 23 16.12 2.22 25.47
CA GLN A 23 15.76 0.86 25.17
C GLN A 23 15.88 0.82 23.64
N ASP A 24 16.88 0.12 23.14
CA ASP A 24 17.09 -0.05 21.71
C ASP A 24 15.71 -0.42 21.14
N ALA A 25 15.15 0.44 20.29
CA ALA A 25 13.82 0.21 19.77
C ALA A 25 13.85 -1.14 19.04
N ASN A 26 13.04 -2.08 19.51
CA ASN A 26 12.95 -3.41 18.92
C ASN A 26 11.76 -3.56 17.95
N VAL A 27 11.06 -2.46 17.69
CA VAL A 27 9.97 -2.38 16.70
C VAL A 27 10.35 -1.36 15.64
N ALA A 28 10.42 -1.81 14.39
CA ALA A 28 10.63 -0.94 13.26
C ALA A 28 9.28 -0.34 12.81
N ARG A 29 9.29 0.94 12.45
CA ARG A 29 8.16 1.58 11.79
C ARG A 29 8.52 1.79 10.33
N ILE A 30 7.69 1.32 9.41
CA ILE A 30 7.78 1.57 7.97
C ILE A 30 6.47 2.21 7.50
N ASN A 31 6.55 3.15 6.56
CA ASN A 31 5.39 3.89 6.11
C ASN A 31 5.10 3.60 4.63
N LEU A 32 3.82 3.43 4.30
CA LEU A 32 3.32 3.35 2.93
C LEU A 32 2.32 4.48 2.72
N TYR A 33 2.81 5.59 2.15
CA TYR A 33 2.05 6.83 1.98
C TYR A 33 1.90 7.21 0.52
N GLY A 34 0.75 7.83 0.20
CA GLY A 34 0.45 8.34 -1.12
C GLY A 34 0.21 7.26 -2.16
N THR A 35 0.22 7.63 -3.44
CA THR A 35 -0.02 6.71 -4.55
C THR A 35 1.18 5.78 -4.76
N ILE A 36 0.92 4.48 -4.85
CA ILE A 36 1.94 3.46 -5.11
C ILE A 36 2.29 3.49 -6.61
N LEU A 37 3.41 4.07 -6.96
CA LEU A 37 3.91 4.10 -8.34
C LEU A 37 5.09 3.13 -8.55
N GLN A 38 5.85 2.85 -7.49
CA GLN A 38 7.01 1.97 -7.47
C GLN A 38 7.15 1.34 -6.08
N SER A 39 7.90 0.27 -5.96
CA SER A 39 8.10 -0.52 -4.73
C SER A 39 9.52 -0.41 -4.15
N ASP A 40 10.49 -0.01 -4.98
CA ASP A 40 11.94 -0.12 -4.68
C ASP A 40 12.31 0.44 -3.31
N THR A 41 11.97 1.72 -3.05
CA THR A 41 12.32 2.38 -1.77
C THR A 41 11.71 1.66 -0.56
N PHE A 42 10.48 1.18 -0.69
CA PHE A 42 9.82 0.43 0.37
C PHE A 42 10.51 -0.92 0.61
N LEU A 43 10.84 -1.64 -0.46
CA LEU A 43 11.51 -2.94 -0.38
C LEU A 43 12.92 -2.82 0.19
N GLU A 44 13.68 -1.80 -0.18
CA GLU A 44 15.01 -1.52 0.40
C GLU A 44 14.93 -1.22 1.91
N GLU A 45 13.93 -0.48 2.35
CA GLU A 45 13.70 -0.19 3.77
C GLU A 45 13.33 -1.47 4.53
N LEU A 46 12.44 -2.27 3.95
CA LEU A 46 12.00 -3.55 4.52
C LEU A 46 13.17 -4.54 4.63
N GLU A 47 14.04 -4.60 3.64
CA GLU A 47 15.25 -5.44 3.67
C GLU A 47 16.21 -5.03 4.79
N LYS A 48 16.45 -3.73 4.99
CA LYS A 48 17.27 -3.22 6.10
C LYS A 48 16.67 -3.61 7.46
N ILE A 49 15.34 -3.59 7.58
CA ILE A 49 14.63 -4.04 8.78
C ILE A 49 14.85 -5.55 8.99
N GLU A 50 14.69 -6.37 7.93
CA GLU A 50 14.84 -7.82 8.00
C GLU A 50 16.27 -8.25 8.39
N GLN A 51 17.27 -7.48 7.96
CA GLN A 51 18.68 -7.76 8.26
C GLN A 51 19.11 -7.33 9.67
N ASN A 52 18.28 -6.57 10.40
CA ASN A 52 18.61 -6.09 11.73
C ASN A 52 18.12 -7.07 12.82
N PRO A 53 19.03 -7.84 13.46
CA PRO A 53 18.62 -8.86 14.44
C PRO A 53 18.00 -8.30 15.73
N LYS A 54 18.06 -6.99 15.95
CA LYS A 54 17.42 -6.33 17.10
C LYS A 54 15.91 -6.10 16.87
N ILE A 55 15.44 -6.11 15.63
CA ILE A 55 14.04 -5.86 15.30
C ILE A 55 13.22 -7.13 15.56
N GLN A 56 12.20 -7.01 16.40
CA GLN A 56 11.30 -8.08 16.82
C GLN A 56 9.86 -7.88 16.38
N GLY A 57 9.55 -6.75 15.72
CA GLY A 57 8.23 -6.44 15.20
C GLY A 57 8.28 -5.30 14.21
N ILE A 58 7.28 -5.23 13.34
CA ILE A 58 7.13 -4.18 12.32
C ILE A 58 5.77 -3.52 12.49
N LEU A 59 5.76 -2.19 12.60
CA LEU A 59 4.57 -1.36 12.47
C LEU A 59 4.54 -0.77 11.05
N LEU A 60 3.69 -1.33 10.21
CA LEU A 60 3.43 -0.83 8.86
C LEU A 60 2.31 0.22 8.91
N VAL A 61 2.66 1.50 8.77
CA VAL A 61 1.69 2.60 8.79
C VAL A 61 1.27 2.92 7.36
N ILE A 62 -0.03 2.85 7.09
CA ILE A 62 -0.60 3.02 5.74
C ILE A 62 -1.52 4.23 5.70
N ASP A 63 -1.25 5.14 4.77
CA ASP A 63 -2.15 6.19 4.32
C ASP A 63 -1.99 6.39 2.81
N SER A 64 -2.60 5.48 2.05
CA SER A 64 -2.42 5.35 0.61
C SER A 64 -3.72 4.90 -0.08
N PRO A 65 -4.11 5.53 -1.18
CA PRO A 65 -5.27 5.10 -1.99
C PRO A 65 -4.98 3.86 -2.86
N GLY A 66 -3.78 3.31 -2.79
CA GLY A 66 -3.29 2.31 -3.72
C GLY A 66 -2.54 2.92 -4.90
N GLY A 67 -2.52 2.24 -6.02
CA GLY A 67 -1.80 2.71 -7.21
C GLY A 67 -1.57 1.61 -8.24
N ALA A 68 -0.38 1.55 -8.80
CA ALA A 68 0.01 0.54 -9.79
C ALA A 68 -0.04 -0.88 -9.21
N ILE A 69 -0.51 -1.83 -10.00
CA ILE A 69 -0.73 -3.22 -9.57
C ILE A 69 0.59 -3.90 -9.23
N ALA A 70 1.55 -3.88 -10.16
CA ALA A 70 2.81 -4.61 -9.99
C ALA A 70 3.57 -4.20 -8.71
N PRO A 71 3.85 -2.92 -8.41
CA PRO A 71 4.47 -2.52 -7.15
C PRO A 71 3.67 -2.91 -5.91
N SER A 72 2.33 -2.87 -5.99
CA SER A 72 1.47 -3.29 -4.88
C SER A 72 1.59 -4.79 -4.59
N VAL A 73 1.70 -5.61 -5.63
CA VAL A 73 1.94 -7.06 -5.52
C VAL A 73 3.33 -7.33 -4.93
N GLU A 74 4.37 -6.64 -5.40
CA GLU A 74 5.73 -6.80 -4.88
C GLU A 74 5.82 -6.50 -3.38
N ILE A 75 5.17 -5.41 -2.93
CA ILE A 75 5.10 -5.08 -1.50
C ILE A 75 4.31 -6.16 -0.74
N SER A 76 3.18 -6.62 -1.29
CA SER A 76 2.37 -7.69 -0.70
C SER A 76 3.17 -8.97 -0.49
N GLU A 77 3.90 -9.42 -1.49
CA GLU A 77 4.75 -10.61 -1.41
C GLU A 77 5.91 -10.44 -0.42
N ALA A 78 6.47 -9.23 -0.32
CA ALA A 78 7.49 -8.93 0.67
C ALA A 78 6.94 -9.00 2.10
N ILE A 79 5.76 -8.44 2.36
CA ILE A 79 5.08 -8.54 3.66
C ILE A 79 4.70 -10.00 3.96
N LYS A 80 4.17 -10.73 2.97
CA LYS A 80 3.86 -12.17 3.08
C LYS A 80 5.07 -13.02 3.46
N ARG A 81 6.24 -12.66 2.97
CA ARG A 81 7.50 -13.34 3.31
C ARG A 81 7.98 -12.96 4.72
N ILE A 82 7.95 -11.68 5.07
CA ILE A 82 8.57 -11.21 6.31
C ILE A 82 7.74 -11.53 7.54
N HIS A 83 6.38 -11.51 7.44
CA HIS A 83 5.52 -11.77 8.60
C HIS A 83 5.71 -13.19 9.19
N THR A 84 6.24 -14.12 8.41
CA THR A 84 6.57 -15.46 8.90
C THR A 84 7.80 -15.49 9.81
N LYS A 85 8.61 -14.41 9.83
CA LYS A 85 9.85 -14.28 10.57
C LYS A 85 9.74 -13.22 11.67
N ILE A 86 9.13 -12.08 11.34
CA ILE A 86 8.98 -10.92 12.20
C ILE A 86 7.50 -10.50 12.17
N PRO A 87 6.80 -10.46 13.31
CA PRO A 87 5.40 -10.04 13.35
C PRO A 87 5.18 -8.66 12.74
N VAL A 88 4.15 -8.53 11.91
CA VAL A 88 3.78 -7.29 11.22
C VAL A 88 2.39 -6.85 11.65
N VAL A 89 2.27 -5.63 12.16
CA VAL A 89 0.98 -4.99 12.40
C VAL A 89 0.81 -3.85 11.40
N ALA A 90 -0.24 -3.91 10.59
CA ALA A 90 -0.61 -2.80 9.72
C ALA A 90 -1.55 -1.84 10.46
N TYR A 91 -1.24 -0.55 10.40
CA TYR A 91 -2.09 0.51 10.92
C TYR A 91 -2.60 1.38 9.78
N ALA A 92 -3.89 1.27 9.50
CA ALA A 92 -4.57 2.16 8.57
C ALA A 92 -4.79 3.52 9.23
N GLN A 93 -3.91 4.48 8.95
CA GLN A 93 -3.92 5.80 9.55
C GLN A 93 -5.02 6.68 8.94
N GLY A 94 -5.16 6.67 7.62
CA GLY A 94 -6.18 7.41 6.86
C GLY A 94 -6.81 6.49 5.81
N THR A 95 -6.14 6.26 4.71
CA THR A 95 -6.62 5.38 3.64
C THR A 95 -5.74 4.14 3.54
N MET A 96 -6.37 2.96 3.48
CA MET A 96 -5.74 1.69 3.15
C MET A 96 -6.64 1.01 2.12
N ALA A 97 -6.53 1.44 0.87
CA ALA A 97 -7.48 1.08 -0.18
C ALA A 97 -6.79 0.56 -1.44
N SER A 98 -7.47 -0.31 -2.19
CA SER A 98 -6.98 -0.86 -3.46
C SER A 98 -5.59 -1.48 -3.29
N GLY A 99 -4.60 -1.09 -4.09
CA GLY A 99 -3.23 -1.61 -4.01
C GLY A 99 -2.57 -1.52 -2.63
N SER A 100 -2.91 -0.52 -1.80
CA SER A 100 -2.36 -0.44 -0.44
C SER A 100 -3.02 -1.42 0.53
N TYR A 101 -4.29 -1.77 0.30
CA TYR A 101 -4.93 -2.87 1.02
C TYR A 101 -4.29 -4.21 0.63
N LEU A 102 -4.06 -4.45 -0.65
CA LEU A 102 -3.32 -5.62 -1.14
C LEU A 102 -1.92 -5.68 -0.51
N ALA A 103 -1.17 -4.57 -0.52
CA ALA A 103 0.17 -4.49 0.03
C ALA A 103 0.24 -4.89 1.51
N GLY A 104 -0.73 -4.47 2.32
CA GLY A 104 -0.74 -4.74 3.76
C GLY A 104 -1.60 -5.92 4.20
N VAL A 105 -2.23 -6.65 3.26
CA VAL A 105 -3.21 -7.69 3.59
C VAL A 105 -2.63 -8.87 4.38
N TRP A 106 -1.34 -9.15 4.22
CA TRP A 106 -0.61 -10.24 4.88
C TRP A 106 -0.07 -9.87 6.27
N ALA A 107 -0.30 -8.62 6.74
CA ALA A 107 0.02 -8.31 8.13
C ALA A 107 -0.76 -9.21 9.10
N ASP A 108 -0.13 -9.63 10.21
CA ASP A 108 -0.73 -10.50 11.22
C ASP A 108 -2.00 -9.87 11.83
N SER A 109 -1.99 -8.53 11.94
CA SER A 109 -3.15 -7.76 12.37
C SER A 109 -3.26 -6.46 11.59
N ILE A 110 -4.50 -6.08 11.29
CA ILE A 110 -4.82 -4.77 10.71
C ILE A 110 -5.62 -3.99 11.74
N VAL A 111 -5.08 -2.85 12.16
CA VAL A 111 -5.73 -1.90 13.07
C VAL A 111 -6.08 -0.65 12.27
N ALA A 112 -7.30 -0.17 12.39
CA ALA A 112 -7.75 0.99 11.65
C ALA A 112 -8.08 2.17 12.57
N ASN A 113 -7.69 3.37 12.17
CA ASN A 113 -8.26 4.58 12.71
C ASN A 113 -9.78 4.58 12.44
N ARG A 114 -10.58 5.13 13.35
CA ARG A 114 -12.04 5.19 13.21
C ARG A 114 -12.53 5.91 11.95
N GLY A 115 -11.73 6.86 11.43
CA GLY A 115 -12.01 7.59 10.21
C GLY A 115 -11.34 7.01 8.96
N ALA A 116 -10.65 5.87 9.07
CA ALA A 116 -9.93 5.29 7.94
C ALA A 116 -10.89 4.67 6.91
N LEU A 117 -10.50 4.77 5.65
CA LEU A 117 -11.14 4.06 4.53
C LEU A 117 -10.34 2.80 4.21
N LEU A 118 -10.99 1.64 4.29
CA LEU A 118 -10.37 0.35 4.00
C LEU A 118 -11.06 -0.37 2.86
N GLY A 119 -10.34 -1.25 2.17
CA GLY A 119 -10.89 -2.12 1.15
C GLY A 119 -10.69 -1.57 -0.25
N SER A 120 -11.76 -1.20 -0.96
CA SER A 120 -11.69 -0.88 -2.40
C SER A 120 -10.99 -2.00 -3.17
N ILE A 121 -11.41 -3.25 -2.89
CA ILE A 121 -10.85 -4.45 -3.52
C ILE A 121 -11.37 -4.49 -4.96
N GLY A 122 -10.55 -4.04 -5.89
CA GLY A 122 -10.93 -3.92 -7.29
C GLY A 122 -9.80 -3.42 -8.17
N VAL A 123 -9.99 -3.59 -9.47
CA VAL A 123 -9.05 -3.18 -10.51
C VAL A 123 -9.79 -2.37 -11.56
N ILE A 124 -9.19 -1.29 -12.01
CA ILE A 124 -9.76 -0.43 -13.04
C ILE A 124 -8.72 -0.13 -14.11
N ILE A 125 -9.18 -0.02 -15.35
CA ILE A 125 -8.47 0.64 -16.43
C ILE A 125 -9.36 1.78 -16.91
N ASN A 126 -8.92 3.01 -16.70
CA ASN A 126 -9.64 4.18 -17.19
C ASN A 126 -9.12 4.56 -18.58
N GLY A 127 -10.04 4.68 -19.52
CA GLY A 127 -9.78 5.20 -20.86
C GLY A 127 -10.65 6.41 -21.15
N ALA A 128 -10.25 7.18 -22.16
CA ALA A 128 -11.04 8.24 -22.74
C ALA A 128 -10.96 8.15 -24.24
N ASP A 129 -12.02 8.53 -24.95
CA ASP A 129 -12.00 8.74 -26.38
C ASP A 129 -12.07 10.23 -26.67
N ILE A 130 -10.97 10.80 -27.14
CA ILE A 130 -10.87 12.22 -27.50
C ILE A 130 -10.82 12.44 -29.02
N SER A 131 -11.16 11.43 -29.80
CA SER A 131 -11.09 11.50 -31.28
C SER A 131 -11.89 12.67 -31.86
N GLU A 132 -13.12 12.89 -31.40
CA GLU A 132 -13.94 14.00 -31.85
C GLU A 132 -13.34 15.37 -31.48
N LEU A 133 -12.73 15.49 -30.31
CA LEU A 133 -12.05 16.72 -29.90
C LEU A 133 -10.82 16.96 -30.79
N ALA A 134 -10.03 15.91 -31.06
CA ALA A 134 -8.87 16.00 -31.94
C ALA A 134 -9.27 16.45 -33.34
N GLU A 135 -10.37 15.90 -33.89
CA GLU A 135 -10.89 16.28 -35.19
C GLU A 135 -11.29 17.77 -35.24
N LYS A 136 -12.01 18.26 -34.20
CA LYS A 136 -12.38 19.69 -34.09
C LYS A 136 -11.17 20.62 -34.05
N LEU A 137 -10.06 20.14 -33.53
CA LEU A 137 -8.79 20.87 -33.44
C LEU A 137 -7.91 20.68 -34.69
N GLY A 138 -8.38 19.93 -35.69
CA GLY A 138 -7.62 19.63 -36.91
C GLY A 138 -6.48 18.65 -36.73
N ILE A 139 -6.44 17.93 -35.59
CA ILE A 139 -5.43 16.91 -35.29
C ILE A 139 -5.87 15.60 -35.89
N LYS A 140 -5.04 15.04 -36.78
CA LYS A 140 -5.28 13.74 -37.44
C LYS A 140 -4.22 12.75 -36.93
N PRO A 141 -4.55 11.81 -36.03
CA PRO A 141 -3.62 10.80 -35.56
C PRO A 141 -3.16 9.91 -36.72
N GLN A 142 -1.88 9.58 -36.75
CA GLN A 142 -1.28 8.65 -37.70
C GLN A 142 -0.51 7.59 -36.95
N THR A 143 -0.97 6.34 -36.95
CA THR A 143 -0.34 5.24 -36.23
C THR A 143 0.11 4.15 -37.21
N LEU A 144 1.39 3.79 -37.14
CA LEU A 144 1.93 2.59 -37.74
C LEU A 144 2.19 1.58 -36.59
N LYS A 145 1.56 0.42 -36.67
CA LYS A 145 1.68 -0.61 -35.61
C LYS A 145 1.85 -2.02 -36.20
N ALA A 146 2.57 -2.85 -35.46
CA ALA A 146 2.60 -4.29 -35.65
C ALA A 146 2.10 -4.97 -34.36
N GLY A 147 1.19 -5.92 -34.51
CA GLY A 147 0.48 -6.57 -33.40
C GLY A 147 -0.91 -5.97 -33.18
N ILE A 148 -1.88 -6.87 -33.05
CA ILE A 148 -3.32 -6.52 -33.07
C ILE A 148 -3.73 -5.67 -31.82
N TYR A 149 -3.09 -5.90 -30.66
CA TYR A 149 -3.37 -5.18 -29.41
C TYR A 149 -2.37 -4.07 -29.08
N LYS A 150 -1.45 -3.73 -30.01
CA LYS A 150 -0.37 -2.77 -29.70
C LYS A 150 -0.86 -1.36 -29.34
N GLU A 151 -2.07 -1.03 -29.75
CA GLU A 151 -2.71 0.26 -29.51
C GLU A 151 -3.91 0.17 -28.56
N ALA A 152 -4.13 -0.99 -27.94
CA ALA A 152 -5.19 -1.15 -26.97
C ALA A 152 -4.99 -0.18 -25.80
N GLY A 153 -6.07 0.47 -25.37
CA GLY A 153 -6.00 1.52 -24.36
C GLY A 153 -5.75 2.93 -24.92
N THR A 154 -5.60 3.11 -26.26
CA THR A 154 -5.44 4.44 -26.86
C THR A 154 -6.62 5.36 -26.55
N PHE A 155 -6.33 6.65 -26.36
CA PHE A 155 -7.35 7.70 -26.21
C PHE A 155 -7.67 8.44 -27.52
N MET A 156 -6.98 8.12 -28.60
CA MET A 156 -7.13 8.81 -29.89
C MET A 156 -8.25 8.25 -30.77
N ARG A 157 -8.90 7.20 -30.35
CA ARG A 157 -10.06 6.58 -31.00
C ARG A 157 -10.80 5.66 -30.03
N LYS A 158 -12.03 5.35 -30.32
CA LYS A 158 -12.78 4.30 -29.61
C LYS A 158 -12.05 2.94 -29.73
N TRP A 159 -12.03 2.21 -28.63
CA TRP A 159 -11.51 0.84 -28.64
C TRP A 159 -12.42 -0.06 -29.48
N ASN A 160 -11.84 -0.99 -30.21
CA ASN A 160 -12.61 -2.01 -30.90
C ASN A 160 -13.03 -3.13 -29.94
N PRO A 161 -14.04 -3.97 -30.31
CA PRO A 161 -14.54 -5.03 -29.42
C PRO A 161 -13.48 -6.04 -28.97
N GLN A 162 -12.45 -6.29 -29.79
CA GLN A 162 -11.37 -7.22 -29.43
C GLN A 162 -10.42 -6.61 -28.41
N GLU A 163 -10.09 -5.33 -28.53
CA GLU A 163 -9.29 -4.59 -27.56
C GLU A 163 -10.02 -4.47 -26.22
N GLU A 164 -11.31 -4.16 -26.26
CA GLU A 164 -12.15 -4.06 -25.07
C GLU A 164 -12.25 -5.41 -24.36
N ALA A 165 -12.47 -6.51 -25.07
CA ALA A 165 -12.49 -7.85 -24.51
C ALA A 165 -11.15 -8.21 -23.84
N MET A 166 -10.03 -7.97 -24.51
CA MET A 166 -8.69 -8.23 -23.97
C MET A 166 -8.41 -7.40 -22.70
N LEU A 167 -8.76 -6.10 -22.69
CA LEU A 167 -8.59 -5.25 -21.50
C LEU A 167 -9.50 -5.68 -20.35
N LYS A 168 -10.72 -6.14 -20.65
CA LYS A 168 -11.64 -6.69 -19.67
C LYS A 168 -11.09 -7.97 -19.04
N ASP A 169 -10.59 -8.90 -19.84
CA ASP A 169 -9.98 -10.14 -19.36
C ASP A 169 -8.78 -9.82 -18.42
N LEU A 170 -7.95 -8.85 -18.79
CA LEU A 170 -6.84 -8.41 -17.97
C LEU A 170 -7.31 -7.88 -16.61
N VAL A 171 -8.33 -7.03 -16.57
CA VAL A 171 -8.92 -6.50 -15.33
C VAL A 171 -9.51 -7.62 -14.46
N GLU A 172 -10.23 -8.56 -15.08
CA GLU A 172 -10.81 -9.69 -14.36
C GLU A 172 -9.77 -10.62 -13.76
N GLU A 173 -8.68 -10.93 -14.45
CA GLU A 173 -7.59 -11.75 -13.91
C GLU A 173 -6.88 -11.08 -12.75
N GLN A 174 -6.60 -9.77 -12.85
CA GLN A 174 -6.00 -9.03 -11.74
C GLN A 174 -6.95 -8.91 -10.54
N TYR A 175 -8.25 -8.76 -10.78
CA TYR A 175 -9.26 -8.77 -9.73
C TYR A 175 -9.33 -10.12 -9.02
N LYS A 176 -9.35 -11.24 -9.76
CA LYS A 176 -9.34 -12.59 -9.19
C LYS A 176 -8.12 -12.80 -8.30
N MET A 177 -6.93 -12.40 -8.76
CA MET A 177 -5.70 -12.47 -7.98
C MET A 177 -5.85 -11.68 -6.67
N PHE A 178 -6.34 -10.45 -6.73
CA PHE A 178 -6.53 -9.62 -5.54
C PHE A 178 -7.49 -10.28 -4.54
N VAL A 179 -8.64 -10.75 -4.99
CA VAL A 179 -9.61 -11.45 -4.13
C VAL A 179 -9.00 -12.71 -3.50
N GLN A 180 -8.24 -13.48 -4.27
CA GLN A 180 -7.55 -14.68 -3.74
C GLN A 180 -6.55 -14.33 -2.64
N GLU A 181 -5.72 -13.31 -2.83
CA GLU A 181 -4.76 -12.87 -1.80
C GLU A 181 -5.48 -12.43 -0.51
N VAL A 182 -6.60 -11.70 -0.64
CA VAL A 182 -7.41 -11.29 0.52
C VAL A 182 -7.99 -12.49 1.25
N THR A 183 -8.64 -13.42 0.53
CA THR A 183 -9.26 -14.60 1.14
C THR A 183 -8.25 -15.50 1.83
N LEU A 184 -7.08 -15.69 1.22
CA LEU A 184 -5.99 -16.47 1.80
C LEU A 184 -5.40 -15.80 3.05
N ALA A 185 -5.06 -14.53 2.94
CA ALA A 185 -4.41 -13.78 4.01
C ALA A 185 -5.33 -13.59 5.23
N ARG A 186 -6.61 -13.33 4.98
CA ARG A 186 -7.59 -13.05 6.05
C ARG A 186 -8.41 -14.28 6.49
N LYS A 187 -8.22 -15.42 5.82
CA LYS A 187 -8.92 -16.70 6.11
C LYS A 187 -10.44 -16.56 6.09
N ILE A 188 -10.95 -15.79 5.13
CA ILE A 188 -12.37 -15.53 4.93
C ILE A 188 -12.88 -16.24 3.66
N SER A 189 -14.19 -16.45 3.56
CA SER A 189 -14.79 -17.00 2.35
C SER A 189 -15.10 -15.91 1.32
N LEU A 190 -15.29 -16.30 0.06
CA LEU A 190 -15.71 -15.38 -1.01
C LEU A 190 -17.12 -14.80 -0.81
N GLN A 191 -17.87 -15.28 0.18
CA GLN A 191 -19.23 -14.82 0.50
C GLN A 191 -19.25 -13.79 1.64
N GLU A 192 -18.12 -13.58 2.28
CA GLU A 192 -17.90 -12.58 3.34
C GLU A 192 -17.18 -11.34 2.79
#